data_934ebb6721a8655c2e34591447a8ebbb
#
_entry.id   934ebb6721a8655c2e34591447a8ebbb
#
_cell.length_a   1.000
_cell.length_b   1.000
_cell.length_c   1.000
_cell.angle_alpha   90.00
_cell.angle_beta   90.00
_cell.angle_gamma   90.00
#
_symmetry.space_group_name_H-M   'P 1'
#
loop_
_entity.id
_entity.type
_entity.pdbx_description
1 polymer ?
#
loop_
_entity_poly.entity_id
_entity_poly.type
_entity_poly.pdbx_seq_one_letter_code
_entity_poly.pdbx_strand_id
1 'polypeptide(L)'
;MPRTRGILAFRVASRQIGRIIFRMITTQSHVNPIRVGLISDTHGLLRPQAVAALQGSDFIVHGGDIGDAGILDALQAIAPLTVVRGNNDREPWAARIPETDFLQVAGVLVYAIHDLSQIDIDPAAAGVRVVVSGHSHKPKVEERGGVLYVNPGSAGPRRFKLPIAVAELIVMDDAVTARIVELA
;
A
#
# COMPACT_ATOMS: atom_id res chain seq x y z
N MET A 1 20.18 1.38 -15.10
CA MET A 1 20.30 0.11 -15.85
C MET A 1 18.92 -0.33 -16.28
N PRO A 2 18.64 -0.58 -17.57
CA PRO A 2 17.30 -0.90 -18.05
C PRO A 2 16.93 -2.35 -17.69
N ARG A 3 15.72 -2.52 -17.18
CA ARG A 3 15.10 -3.83 -16.88
C ARG A 3 14.72 -4.51 -18.20
N THR A 4 15.36 -5.64 -18.50
CA THR A 4 15.06 -6.47 -19.67
C THR A 4 13.78 -7.28 -19.42
N ARG A 5 12.76 -7.10 -20.28
CA ARG A 5 11.57 -7.96 -20.35
C ARG A 5 11.98 -9.32 -20.89
N GLY A 6 11.76 -10.38 -20.12
CA GLY A 6 12.00 -11.75 -20.54
C GLY A 6 11.00 -12.18 -21.62
N ILE A 7 11.53 -12.56 -22.79
CA ILE A 7 10.75 -13.12 -23.91
C ILE A 7 10.57 -14.62 -23.67
N LEU A 8 9.33 -15.07 -23.78
CA LEU A 8 8.94 -16.49 -23.69
C LEU A 8 9.44 -17.20 -24.97
N ALA A 9 10.42 -18.08 -24.84
CA ALA A 9 10.91 -18.91 -25.95
C ALA A 9 10.33 -20.31 -25.85
N PHE A 10 9.49 -20.69 -26.81
CA PHE A 10 9.06 -22.08 -27.01
C PHE A 10 10.14 -22.87 -27.74
N ARG A 11 10.63 -23.94 -27.15
CA ARG A 11 11.46 -24.92 -27.83
C ARG A 11 10.65 -26.19 -28.06
N VAL A 12 10.45 -26.50 -29.34
CA VAL A 12 9.85 -27.75 -29.80
C VAL A 12 10.93 -28.83 -29.79
N ALA A 13 10.73 -29.90 -29.06
CA ALA A 13 11.62 -31.05 -29.06
C ALA A 13 11.04 -32.17 -29.93
N SER A 14 11.90 -32.82 -30.71
CA SER A 14 11.64 -33.86 -31.68
C SER A 14 11.12 -35.17 -31.07
N ARG A 15 10.29 -35.88 -31.83
CA ARG A 15 9.67 -37.18 -31.54
C ARG A 15 10.69 -38.29 -31.28
N GLN A 16 10.54 -38.98 -30.14
CA GLN A 16 10.82 -40.40 -30.00
C GLN A 16 9.64 -41.07 -29.31
N ILE A 17 9.25 -42.24 -29.86
CA ILE A 17 8.08 -43.03 -29.50
C ILE A 17 8.32 -43.67 -28.12
N GLY A 18 7.40 -43.47 -27.19
CA GLY A 18 7.37 -44.22 -25.93
C GLY A 18 7.47 -43.34 -24.67
N ARG A 19 6.33 -43.05 -24.02
CA ARG A 19 6.13 -42.33 -22.78
C ARG A 19 6.49 -40.85 -22.80
N ILE A 20 5.51 -40.00 -23.08
CA ILE A 20 5.59 -38.54 -22.83
C ILE A 20 5.51 -38.36 -21.31
N ILE A 21 6.68 -38.14 -20.68
CA ILE A 21 6.73 -37.59 -19.32
C ILE A 21 6.60 -36.10 -19.48
N PHE A 22 5.42 -35.53 -19.22
CA PHE A 22 5.24 -34.11 -19.04
C PHE A 22 5.96 -33.70 -17.73
N ARG A 23 7.21 -33.30 -17.87
CA ARG A 23 7.91 -32.60 -16.78
C ARG A 23 7.41 -31.16 -16.82
N MET A 24 6.40 -30.85 -16.00
CA MET A 24 6.05 -29.47 -15.70
C MET A 24 7.30 -28.83 -15.07
N ILE A 25 8.06 -28.09 -15.86
CA ILE A 25 9.08 -27.18 -15.34
C ILE A 25 8.27 -25.99 -14.81
N THR A 26 7.92 -26.03 -13.54
CA THR A 26 7.45 -24.84 -12.83
C THR A 26 8.65 -23.92 -12.70
N THR A 27 8.82 -22.99 -13.62
CA THR A 27 9.70 -21.86 -13.42
C THR A 27 9.06 -21.04 -12.30
N GLN A 28 9.52 -21.22 -11.06
CA GLN A 28 9.28 -20.25 -10.01
C GLN A 28 9.98 -18.96 -10.46
N SER A 29 9.22 -18.06 -11.05
CA SER A 29 9.64 -16.67 -11.14
C SER A 29 9.68 -16.16 -9.70
N HIS A 30 10.86 -16.01 -9.14
CA HIS A 30 11.04 -15.29 -7.87
C HIS A 30 10.70 -13.82 -8.14
N VAL A 31 9.42 -13.49 -8.04
CA VAL A 31 8.98 -12.11 -7.99
C VAL A 31 9.38 -11.61 -6.62
N ASN A 32 10.25 -10.61 -6.53
CA ASN A 32 10.57 -9.99 -5.27
C ASN A 32 9.30 -9.40 -4.66
N PRO A 33 9.06 -9.58 -3.36
CA PRO A 33 7.90 -8.97 -2.71
C PRO A 33 7.95 -7.45 -2.89
N ILE A 34 6.80 -6.85 -3.19
CA ILE A 34 6.64 -5.40 -3.29
C ILE A 34 6.20 -4.88 -1.93
N ARG A 35 6.90 -3.88 -1.43
CA ARG A 35 6.63 -3.26 -0.14
C ARG A 35 5.89 -1.94 -0.33
N VAL A 36 4.70 -1.81 0.26
CA VAL A 36 3.93 -0.56 0.29
C VAL A 36 3.93 -0.01 1.72
N GLY A 37 4.52 1.16 1.90
CA GLY A 37 4.48 1.88 3.17
C GLY A 37 3.12 2.58 3.34
N LEU A 38 2.52 2.47 4.53
CA LEU A 38 1.26 3.12 4.87
C LEU A 38 1.47 4.11 6.01
N ILE A 39 1.03 5.35 5.82
CA ILE A 39 1.12 6.43 6.80
C ILE A 39 -0.19 7.22 6.79
N SER A 40 -0.59 7.79 7.91
CA SER A 40 -1.78 8.63 8.02
C SER A 40 -1.68 9.60 9.21
N ASP A 41 -2.54 10.61 9.20
CA ASP A 41 -2.76 11.51 10.35
C ASP A 41 -1.47 12.16 10.85
N THR A 42 -0.68 12.68 9.91
CA THR A 42 0.59 13.38 10.20
C THR A 42 0.36 14.77 10.81
N HIS A 43 -0.76 15.44 10.50
CA HIS A 43 -1.17 16.72 11.09
C HIS A 43 -0.02 17.75 11.14
N GLY A 44 0.75 17.88 10.05
CA GLY A 44 1.87 18.81 9.94
C GLY A 44 3.17 18.33 10.59
N LEU A 45 3.22 17.12 11.15
CA LEU A 45 4.41 16.55 11.78
C LEU A 45 4.84 15.25 11.11
N LEU A 46 5.86 15.30 10.27
CA LEU A 46 6.52 14.10 9.74
C LEU A 46 7.71 13.73 10.65
N ARG A 47 7.55 12.67 11.41
CA ARG A 47 8.59 12.21 12.35
C ARG A 47 9.75 11.53 11.61
N PRO A 48 11.01 11.76 12.04
CA PRO A 48 12.16 11.03 11.49
C PRO A 48 12.01 9.50 11.58
N GLN A 49 11.37 9.00 12.64
CA GLN A 49 11.10 7.57 12.82
C GLN A 49 10.11 7.03 11.76
N ALA A 50 9.09 7.82 11.38
CA ALA A 50 8.18 7.46 10.31
C ALA A 50 8.90 7.42 8.96
N VAL A 51 9.73 8.43 8.67
CA VAL A 51 10.58 8.45 7.47
C VAL A 51 11.49 7.22 7.44
N ALA A 52 12.17 6.90 8.54
CA ALA A 52 13.05 5.73 8.61
C ALA A 52 12.30 4.41 8.39
N ALA A 53 11.09 4.29 8.95
CA ALA A 53 10.25 3.10 8.78
C ALA A 53 9.73 2.94 7.34
N LEU A 54 9.57 4.04 6.60
CA LEU A 54 9.10 4.02 5.21
C LEU A 54 10.23 3.86 4.19
N GLN A 55 11.50 4.01 4.58
CA GLN A 55 12.63 3.80 3.67
C GLN A 55 12.62 2.39 3.08
N GLY A 56 12.92 2.30 1.77
CA GLY A 56 12.90 1.04 1.03
C GLY A 56 11.50 0.54 0.65
N SER A 57 10.44 1.35 0.84
CA SER A 57 9.14 1.08 0.23
C SER A 57 9.21 1.28 -1.29
N ASP A 58 8.51 0.43 -2.04
CA ASP A 58 8.35 0.59 -3.49
C ASP A 58 7.25 1.61 -3.82
N PHE A 59 6.26 1.73 -2.94
CA PHE A 59 5.16 2.70 -2.98
C PHE A 59 4.81 3.16 -1.56
N ILE A 60 4.20 4.34 -1.46
CA ILE A 60 3.66 4.85 -0.19
C ILE A 60 2.20 5.24 -0.40
N VAL A 61 1.35 4.96 0.60
CA VAL A 61 -0.03 5.46 0.68
C VAL A 61 -0.16 6.33 1.92
N HIS A 62 -0.64 7.58 1.74
CA HIS A 62 -1.01 8.47 2.84
C HIS A 62 -2.52 8.54 2.99
N GLY A 63 -3.03 8.12 4.14
CA GLY A 63 -4.46 8.00 4.44
C GLY A 63 -5.16 9.31 4.85
N GLY A 64 -4.58 10.47 4.55
CA GLY A 64 -5.18 11.80 4.84
C GLY A 64 -4.80 12.40 6.18
N ASP A 65 -5.33 13.61 6.46
CA ASP A 65 -4.96 14.48 7.58
C ASP A 65 -3.45 14.78 7.61
N ILE A 66 -2.99 15.31 6.48
CA ILE A 66 -1.58 15.56 6.16
C ILE A 66 -1.07 16.77 6.97
N GLY A 67 -1.78 17.90 6.84
CA GLY A 67 -1.55 19.14 7.59
C GLY A 67 -0.44 20.05 7.06
N ASP A 68 0.47 19.58 6.18
CA ASP A 68 1.51 20.38 5.54
C ASP A 68 1.92 19.77 4.20
N ALA A 69 1.97 20.59 3.14
CA ALA A 69 2.31 20.13 1.78
C ALA A 69 3.75 19.58 1.68
N GLY A 70 4.68 20.10 2.47
CA GLY A 70 6.07 19.64 2.47
C GLY A 70 6.22 18.18 2.92
N ILE A 71 5.23 17.64 3.63
CA ILE A 71 5.18 16.20 3.97
C ILE A 71 5.04 15.35 2.70
N LEU A 72 4.23 15.80 1.75
CA LEU A 72 4.03 15.08 0.48
C LEU A 72 5.33 15.03 -0.32
N ASP A 73 6.05 16.16 -0.40
CA ASP A 73 7.34 16.24 -1.09
C ASP A 73 8.36 15.30 -0.43
N ALA A 74 8.41 15.27 0.90
CA ALA A 74 9.31 14.41 1.66
C ALA A 74 9.00 12.92 1.46
N LEU A 75 7.73 12.54 1.39
CA LEU A 75 7.30 11.16 1.13
C LEU A 75 7.54 10.75 -0.33
N GLN A 76 7.27 11.65 -1.29
CA GLN A 76 7.55 11.42 -2.71
C GLN A 76 9.05 11.24 -2.99
N ALA A 77 9.92 11.85 -2.19
CA ALA A 77 11.36 11.64 -2.28
C ALA A 77 11.80 10.22 -1.88
N ILE A 78 10.95 9.47 -1.14
CA ILE A 78 11.21 8.08 -0.75
C ILE A 78 10.70 7.13 -1.84
N ALA A 79 9.42 7.26 -2.25
CA ALA A 79 8.77 6.38 -3.23
C ALA A 79 7.56 7.08 -3.88
N PRO A 80 7.05 6.55 -5.02
CA PRO A 80 5.78 6.99 -5.59
C PRO A 80 4.67 7.01 -4.53
N LEU A 81 3.95 8.15 -4.44
CA LEU A 81 2.98 8.42 -3.38
C LEU A 81 1.55 8.43 -3.95
N THR A 82 0.68 7.62 -3.35
CA THR A 82 -0.78 7.74 -3.44
C THR A 82 -1.26 8.45 -2.18
N VAL A 83 -2.11 9.47 -2.32
CA VAL A 83 -2.55 10.29 -1.18
C VAL A 83 -4.02 10.64 -1.30
N VAL A 84 -4.74 10.57 -0.18
CA VAL A 84 -6.12 11.05 -0.08
C VAL A 84 -6.19 12.20 0.91
N ARG A 85 -7.19 13.08 0.71
CA ARG A 85 -7.43 14.23 1.57
C ARG A 85 -8.19 13.80 2.83
N GLY A 86 -7.72 14.25 3.99
CA GLY A 86 -8.45 14.12 5.24
C GLY A 86 -9.38 15.30 5.53
N ASN A 87 -10.19 15.18 6.57
CA ASN A 87 -11.16 16.23 6.94
C ASN A 87 -10.50 17.49 7.53
N ASN A 88 -9.25 17.40 7.96
CA ASN A 88 -8.46 18.54 8.45
C ASN A 88 -7.61 19.22 7.36
N ASP A 89 -7.50 18.64 6.17
CA ASP A 89 -6.73 19.18 5.04
C ASP A 89 -7.57 20.22 4.28
N ARG A 90 -7.69 21.44 4.82
CA ARG A 90 -8.56 22.51 4.32
C ARG A 90 -7.83 23.62 3.60
N GLU A 91 -6.50 23.64 3.65
CA GLU A 91 -5.67 24.62 2.99
C GLU A 91 -5.75 24.54 1.46
N PRO A 92 -5.52 25.61 0.71
CA PRO A 92 -5.67 25.62 -0.75
C PRO A 92 -4.86 24.56 -1.49
N TRP A 93 -3.70 24.17 -0.97
CA TRP A 93 -2.87 23.09 -1.56
C TRP A 93 -3.58 21.74 -1.55
N ALA A 94 -4.40 21.49 -0.52
CA ALA A 94 -5.10 20.21 -0.37
C ALA A 94 -6.32 20.08 -1.31
N ALA A 95 -6.80 21.18 -1.92
CA ALA A 95 -7.96 21.16 -2.80
C ALA A 95 -7.78 20.28 -4.05
N ARG A 96 -6.53 19.95 -4.43
CA ARG A 96 -6.20 19.10 -5.57
C ARG A 96 -6.06 17.63 -5.20
N ILE A 97 -6.04 17.30 -3.90
CA ILE A 97 -5.92 15.94 -3.41
C ILE A 97 -7.33 15.32 -3.41
N PRO A 98 -7.53 14.13 -4.02
CA PRO A 98 -8.81 13.48 -4.04
C PRO A 98 -9.19 12.97 -2.64
N GLU A 99 -10.49 12.77 -2.41
CA GLU A 99 -11.00 12.18 -1.16
C GLU A 99 -10.80 10.66 -1.12
N THR A 100 -10.72 10.05 -2.30
CA THR A 100 -10.44 8.61 -2.46
C THR A 100 -9.50 8.40 -3.63
N ASP A 101 -8.66 7.37 -3.57
CA ASP A 101 -7.76 7.03 -4.66
C ASP A 101 -7.49 5.52 -4.71
N PHE A 102 -6.95 5.04 -5.82
CA PHE A 102 -6.61 3.65 -6.04
C PHE A 102 -5.14 3.50 -6.38
N LEU A 103 -4.52 2.47 -5.81
CA LEU A 103 -3.17 2.03 -6.15
C LEU A 103 -3.22 0.58 -6.63
N GLN A 104 -2.76 0.32 -7.86
CA GLN A 104 -2.59 -1.04 -8.37
C GLN A 104 -1.15 -1.49 -8.15
N VAL A 105 -0.98 -2.57 -7.38
CA VAL A 105 0.33 -3.18 -7.09
C VAL A 105 0.27 -4.65 -7.47
N ALA A 106 0.97 -5.05 -8.53
CA ALA A 106 0.86 -6.39 -9.11
C ALA A 106 -0.62 -6.77 -9.32
N GLY A 107 -1.09 -7.92 -8.78
CA GLY A 107 -2.49 -8.36 -8.83
C GLY A 107 -3.40 -7.72 -7.74
N VAL A 108 -2.87 -6.86 -6.87
CA VAL A 108 -3.59 -6.31 -5.71
C VAL A 108 -4.05 -4.89 -5.98
N LEU A 109 -5.38 -4.66 -5.91
CA LEU A 109 -5.98 -3.33 -5.94
C LEU A 109 -6.16 -2.82 -4.50
N VAL A 110 -5.52 -1.68 -4.20
CA VAL A 110 -5.60 -0.97 -2.93
C VAL A 110 -6.49 0.25 -3.10
N TYR A 111 -7.48 0.43 -2.25
CA TYR A 111 -8.34 1.60 -2.17
C TYR A 111 -7.98 2.42 -0.94
N ALA A 112 -7.76 3.71 -1.11
CA ALA A 112 -7.48 4.65 -0.03
C ALA A 112 -8.66 5.59 0.18
N ILE A 113 -9.06 5.79 1.43
CA ILE A 113 -10.07 6.73 1.89
C ILE A 113 -9.70 7.19 3.30
N HIS A 114 -9.92 8.47 3.63
CA HIS A 114 -9.53 8.94 4.96
C HIS A 114 -10.44 8.38 6.06
N ASP A 115 -11.74 8.58 5.94
CA ASP A 115 -12.73 8.12 6.91
C ASP A 115 -13.50 6.91 6.38
N LEU A 116 -13.25 5.74 6.97
CA LEU A 116 -13.89 4.48 6.58
C LEU A 116 -15.42 4.51 6.70
N SER A 117 -15.99 5.39 7.55
CA SER A 117 -17.46 5.52 7.66
C SER A 117 -18.10 6.14 6.42
N GLN A 118 -17.31 6.76 5.56
CA GLN A 118 -17.74 7.43 4.30
C GLN A 118 -17.56 6.55 3.06
N ILE A 119 -17.20 5.28 3.24
CA ILE A 119 -17.04 4.37 2.11
C ILE A 119 -18.38 4.20 1.37
N ASP A 120 -18.37 4.46 0.08
CA ASP A 120 -19.56 4.45 -0.80
C ASP A 120 -19.52 3.37 -1.87
N ILE A 121 -18.51 2.52 -1.84
CA ILE A 121 -18.35 1.36 -2.72
C ILE A 121 -18.46 0.04 -1.94
N ASP A 122 -18.78 -1.04 -2.64
CA ASP A 122 -18.53 -2.39 -2.14
C ASP A 122 -17.11 -2.82 -2.59
N PRO A 123 -16.11 -2.84 -1.67
CA PRO A 123 -14.73 -3.12 -2.05
C PRO A 123 -14.57 -4.50 -2.68
N ALA A 124 -15.26 -5.52 -2.18
CA ALA A 124 -15.15 -6.87 -2.70
C ALA A 124 -15.71 -6.96 -4.13
N ALA A 125 -16.88 -6.35 -4.38
CA ALA A 125 -17.49 -6.30 -5.71
C ALA A 125 -16.66 -5.46 -6.70
N ALA A 126 -15.94 -4.43 -6.21
CA ALA A 126 -15.03 -3.62 -7.01
C ALA A 126 -13.66 -4.27 -7.27
N GLY A 127 -13.41 -5.48 -6.74
CA GLY A 127 -12.13 -6.18 -6.87
C GLY A 127 -11.02 -5.62 -5.97
N VAL A 128 -11.37 -4.77 -5.01
CA VAL A 128 -10.42 -4.24 -4.02
C VAL A 128 -10.00 -5.35 -3.05
N ARG A 129 -8.71 -5.48 -2.83
CA ARG A 129 -8.13 -6.45 -1.90
C ARG A 129 -7.69 -5.80 -0.60
N VAL A 130 -7.39 -4.52 -0.61
CA VAL A 130 -6.97 -3.75 0.57
C VAL A 130 -7.69 -2.41 0.60
N VAL A 131 -8.25 -2.06 1.76
CA VAL A 131 -8.74 -0.71 2.06
C VAL A 131 -7.82 -0.08 3.08
N VAL A 132 -7.23 1.07 2.75
CA VAL A 132 -6.39 1.87 3.65
C VAL A 132 -7.20 3.06 4.14
N SER A 133 -7.23 3.28 5.46
CA SER A 133 -7.92 4.43 6.06
C SER A 133 -7.10 5.07 7.18
N GLY A 134 -7.46 6.29 7.58
CA GLY A 134 -6.92 7.01 8.72
C GLY A 134 -7.99 7.37 9.75
N HIS A 135 -8.08 8.68 10.08
CA HIS A 135 -9.12 9.35 10.85
C HIS A 135 -9.24 8.92 12.32
N SER A 136 -9.34 7.63 12.59
CA SER A 136 -9.53 7.12 13.96
C SER A 136 -8.27 7.16 14.81
N HIS A 137 -7.10 7.32 14.20
CA HIS A 137 -5.77 7.23 14.81
C HIS A 137 -5.46 5.88 15.50
N LYS A 138 -6.32 4.87 15.33
CA LYS A 138 -6.19 3.55 15.97
C LYS A 138 -5.56 2.58 14.98
N PRO A 139 -4.31 2.13 15.20
CA PRO A 139 -3.71 1.12 14.35
C PRO A 139 -4.59 -0.14 14.34
N LYS A 140 -4.92 -0.62 13.15
CA LYS A 140 -5.76 -1.81 13.00
C LYS A 140 -5.48 -2.52 11.68
N VAL A 141 -5.43 -3.84 11.74
CA VAL A 141 -5.48 -4.72 10.57
C VAL A 141 -6.63 -5.70 10.81
N GLU A 142 -7.54 -5.78 9.87
CA GLU A 142 -8.73 -6.63 9.96
C GLU A 142 -9.12 -7.13 8.56
N GLU A 143 -9.46 -8.39 8.44
CA GLU A 143 -10.01 -8.95 7.21
C GLU A 143 -11.54 -9.09 7.33
N ARG A 144 -12.25 -8.63 6.30
CA ARG A 144 -13.71 -8.75 6.20
C ARG A 144 -14.07 -9.12 4.77
N GLY A 145 -14.75 -10.25 4.57
CA GLY A 145 -15.24 -10.65 3.24
C GLY A 145 -14.12 -10.80 2.19
N GLY A 146 -12.90 -11.21 2.58
CA GLY A 146 -11.76 -11.35 1.67
C GLY A 146 -11.06 -10.02 1.34
N VAL A 147 -11.44 -8.91 1.99
CA VAL A 147 -10.80 -7.59 1.89
C VAL A 147 -10.06 -7.28 3.18
N LEU A 148 -8.81 -6.84 3.06
CA LEU A 148 -7.97 -6.44 4.17
C LEU A 148 -8.15 -4.95 4.45
N TYR A 149 -8.64 -4.59 5.63
CA TYR A 149 -8.81 -3.21 6.09
C TYR A 149 -7.63 -2.84 6.99
N VAL A 150 -6.91 -1.79 6.62
CA VAL A 150 -5.71 -1.35 7.33
C VAL A 150 -5.83 0.12 7.70
N ASN A 151 -5.75 0.41 8.99
CA ASN A 151 -5.49 1.75 9.49
C ASN A 151 -4.09 1.75 10.08
N PRO A 152 -3.12 2.53 9.55
CA PRO A 152 -1.76 2.55 10.07
C PRO A 152 -1.65 3.20 11.45
N GLY A 153 -2.71 3.82 11.95
CA GLY A 153 -2.67 4.70 13.10
C GLY A 153 -2.26 6.13 12.71
N SER A 154 -1.85 6.92 13.69
CA SER A 154 -1.33 8.28 13.47
C SER A 154 0.18 8.29 13.56
N ALA A 155 0.84 8.86 12.54
CA ALA A 155 2.29 9.08 12.53
C ALA A 155 2.68 10.48 13.07
N GLY A 156 1.70 11.35 13.26
CA GLY A 156 1.87 12.73 13.69
C GLY A 156 1.85 12.91 15.22
N PRO A 157 1.25 13.99 15.72
CA PRO A 157 1.15 14.25 17.14
C PRO A 157 0.44 13.13 17.89
N ARG A 158 0.98 12.74 19.05
CA ARG A 158 0.34 11.69 19.87
C ARG A 158 -1.05 12.14 20.35
N ARG A 159 -2.03 11.28 20.10
CA ARG A 159 -3.41 11.48 20.60
C ARG A 159 -3.72 10.48 21.71
N PHE A 160 -4.07 10.98 22.89
CA PHE A 160 -4.39 10.16 24.05
C PHE A 160 -3.26 9.16 24.39
N LYS A 161 -3.62 7.90 24.62
CA LYS A 161 -2.70 6.78 24.88
C LYS A 161 -2.44 5.92 23.64
N LEU A 162 -2.86 6.39 22.44
CA LEU A 162 -2.66 5.64 21.21
C LEU A 162 -1.17 5.61 20.83
N PRO A 163 -0.68 4.51 20.26
CA PRO A 163 0.68 4.45 19.76
C PRO A 163 0.85 5.37 18.56
N ILE A 164 2.06 5.88 18.36
CA ILE A 164 2.46 6.50 17.13
C ILE A 164 2.89 5.36 16.21
N ALA A 165 2.31 5.27 15.03
CA ALA A 165 2.53 4.13 14.17
C ALA A 165 2.46 4.48 12.68
N VAL A 166 3.03 3.61 11.87
CA VAL A 166 2.84 3.44 10.45
C VAL A 166 2.46 1.97 10.19
N ALA A 167 2.21 1.60 8.95
CA ALA A 167 2.03 0.20 8.60
C ALA A 167 2.77 -0.12 7.30
N GLU A 168 2.87 -1.40 6.97
CA GLU A 168 3.33 -1.83 5.65
C GLU A 168 2.45 -2.95 5.10
N LEU A 169 2.34 -2.98 3.78
CA LEU A 169 1.86 -4.13 3.04
C LEU A 169 3.03 -4.81 2.36
N ILE A 170 3.01 -6.13 2.35
CA ILE A 170 3.90 -6.94 1.51
C ILE A 170 3.02 -7.66 0.49
N VAL A 171 3.23 -7.34 -0.77
CA VAL A 171 2.53 -7.93 -1.91
C VAL A 171 3.47 -8.87 -2.63
N MET A 172 3.02 -10.11 -2.82
CA MET A 172 3.75 -11.14 -3.57
C MET A 172 2.75 -11.90 -4.44
N ASP A 173 2.84 -11.70 -5.76
CA ASP A 173 1.82 -12.14 -6.72
C ASP A 173 0.44 -11.56 -6.35
N ASP A 174 -0.54 -12.41 -6.03
CA ASP A 174 -1.90 -12.02 -5.63
C ASP A 174 -2.08 -12.01 -4.10
N ALA A 175 -1.05 -12.42 -3.36
CA ALA A 175 -1.10 -12.44 -1.90
C ALA A 175 -0.68 -11.08 -1.32
N VAL A 176 -1.39 -10.65 -0.28
CA VAL A 176 -1.07 -9.44 0.46
C VAL A 176 -1.15 -9.71 1.95
N THR A 177 -0.15 -9.22 2.67
CA THR A 177 -0.14 -9.21 4.13
C THR A 177 0.10 -7.78 4.63
N ALA A 178 -0.39 -7.48 5.83
CA ALA A 178 -0.19 -6.19 6.46
C ALA A 178 0.35 -6.35 7.88
N ARG A 179 1.17 -5.40 8.32
CA ARG A 179 1.56 -5.28 9.72
C ARG A 179 1.64 -3.84 10.16
N ILE A 180 1.33 -3.59 11.42
CA ILE A 180 1.55 -2.30 12.09
C ILE A 180 3.00 -2.21 12.55
N VAL A 181 3.59 -1.03 12.44
CA VAL A 181 4.93 -0.69 12.91
C VAL A 181 4.78 0.46 13.91
N GLU A 182 4.85 0.16 15.20
CA GLU A 182 4.86 1.18 16.23
C GLU A 182 6.20 1.90 16.23
N LEU A 183 6.14 3.23 16.31
CA LEU A 183 7.31 4.11 16.30
C LEU A 183 7.69 4.44 17.75
N ALA A 184 8.92 4.12 18.12
CA ALA A 184 9.47 4.38 19.45
C ALA A 184 9.87 5.86 19.64
#